data_d20c0e218c983213981683976b892eb6
#
_entry.id   d20c0e218c983213981683976b892eb6
#
_cell.length_a   1.000
_cell.length_b   1.000
_cell.length_c   1.000
_cell.angle_alpha   90.00
_cell.angle_beta   90.00
_cell.angle_gamma   90.00
#
_symmetry.space_group_name_H-M   'P 1'
#
loop_
_entity.id
_entity.type
_entity.pdbx_description
1 polymer ?
#
loop_
_entity_poly.entity_id
_entity_poly.type
_entity_poly.pdbx_seq_one_letter_code
_entity_poly.pdbx_strand_id
1 'polypeptide(L)'
;MRRRDREITDKQDILEVMRKCDVCRIALHDGDYPYIVPLNFGFQVEKDMPVLYFHGALEGKKYELIEKDNRASFEMDCGHQLILDRAQGNCAMEFESVIGQGHIEMLNEEEKYEALKVLMKQYRREDFPFNEKVIPMTAVFRLRVESMTGKRRTKKSNKLKIHATNAIDNAYAPYSNFKVGACIELADGQYITGSNVENASYGLSNCAERSAIFAAYSKGYRKEETCCS
;
A
#
# COMPACT_ATOMS: atom_id res chain seq x y z
N MET A 1 -7.23 -14.73 -13.13
CA MET A 1 -8.16 -13.57 -12.89
C MET A 1 -8.97 -13.26 -14.15
N ARG A 2 -10.28 -12.88 -14.08
CA ARG A 2 -11.10 -12.58 -15.26
C ARG A 2 -10.70 -11.26 -15.95
N ARG A 3 -10.38 -10.22 -15.19
CA ARG A 3 -9.98 -8.90 -15.67
C ARG A 3 -8.47 -8.75 -15.58
N ARG A 4 -7.76 -9.34 -16.54
CA ARG A 4 -6.28 -9.30 -16.63
C ARG A 4 -5.72 -7.88 -16.79
N ASP A 5 -6.49 -6.98 -17.39
CA ASP A 5 -6.17 -5.55 -17.53
C ASP A 5 -6.02 -4.80 -16.19
N ARG A 6 -6.43 -5.42 -15.08
CA ARG A 6 -6.36 -4.86 -13.72
C ARG A 6 -5.45 -5.67 -12.79
N GLU A 7 -4.87 -6.72 -13.29
CA GLU A 7 -3.99 -7.59 -12.51
C GLU A 7 -2.66 -6.89 -12.21
N ILE A 8 -2.26 -6.92 -10.94
CA ILE A 8 -0.93 -6.51 -10.54
C ILE A 8 -0.05 -7.75 -10.66
N THR A 9 0.88 -7.72 -11.61
CA THR A 9 1.77 -8.87 -11.90
C THR A 9 3.07 -8.80 -11.12
N ASP A 10 3.53 -7.60 -10.79
CA ASP A 10 4.72 -7.40 -9.98
C ASP A 10 4.42 -7.64 -8.50
N LYS A 11 5.22 -8.47 -7.87
CA LYS A 11 5.06 -8.84 -6.46
C LYS A 11 5.36 -7.68 -5.51
N GLN A 12 6.31 -6.81 -5.85
CA GLN A 12 6.61 -5.63 -5.04
C GLN A 12 5.44 -4.65 -5.05
N ASP A 13 4.78 -4.49 -6.21
CA ASP A 13 3.56 -3.70 -6.33
C ASP A 13 2.42 -4.24 -5.44
N ILE A 14 2.27 -5.58 -5.34
CA ILE A 14 1.30 -6.21 -4.43
C ILE A 14 1.65 -5.87 -2.96
N LEU A 15 2.92 -6.00 -2.59
CA LEU A 15 3.38 -5.65 -1.24
C LEU A 15 3.19 -4.16 -0.92
N GLU A 16 3.32 -3.28 -1.92
CA GLU A 16 3.00 -1.85 -1.75
C GLU A 16 1.51 -1.61 -1.46
N VAL A 17 0.61 -2.34 -2.13
CA VAL A 17 -0.82 -2.28 -1.81
C VAL A 17 -1.05 -2.72 -0.37
N MET A 18 -0.44 -3.83 0.06
CA MET A 18 -0.56 -4.31 1.44
C MET A 18 -0.08 -3.28 2.47
N ARG A 19 1.00 -2.52 2.18
CA ARG A 19 1.49 -1.43 3.06
C ARG A 19 0.52 -0.26 3.21
N LYS A 20 -0.36 -0.06 2.24
CA LYS A 20 -1.37 1.01 2.26
C LYS A 20 -2.65 0.62 3.01
N CYS A 21 -2.89 -0.68 3.17
CA CYS A 21 -4.09 -1.19 3.83
C CYS A 21 -3.93 -1.12 5.35
N ASP A 22 -5.01 -0.86 6.06
CA ASP A 22 -5.07 -0.76 7.52
C ASP A 22 -5.89 -1.89 8.16
N VAL A 23 -6.66 -2.61 7.37
CA VAL A 23 -7.48 -3.75 7.80
C VAL A 23 -7.28 -4.92 6.85
N CYS A 24 -7.13 -6.11 7.42
CA CYS A 24 -7.17 -7.39 6.72
C CYS A 24 -8.41 -8.17 7.15
N ARG A 25 -9.20 -8.63 6.20
CA ARG A 25 -10.36 -9.49 6.45
C ARG A 25 -9.95 -10.93 6.24
N ILE A 26 -9.99 -11.74 7.29
CA ILE A 26 -9.70 -13.17 7.23
C ILE A 26 -11.02 -13.91 7.11
N ALA A 27 -11.08 -14.89 6.21
CA ALA A 27 -12.17 -15.82 6.06
C ALA A 27 -11.72 -17.23 6.52
N LEU A 28 -12.43 -17.77 7.52
CA LEU A 28 -12.24 -19.09 8.11
C LEU A 28 -13.39 -20.01 7.72
N HIS A 29 -13.13 -21.32 7.67
CA HIS A 29 -14.17 -22.29 7.39
C HIS A 29 -15.08 -22.48 8.60
N ASP A 30 -16.40 -22.27 8.43
CA ASP A 30 -17.42 -22.37 9.47
C ASP A 30 -18.70 -23.05 8.94
N GLY A 31 -18.59 -24.30 8.55
CA GLY A 31 -19.72 -25.06 7.99
C GLY A 31 -20.21 -24.49 6.66
N ASP A 32 -21.51 -24.15 6.60
CA ASP A 32 -22.17 -23.69 5.37
C ASP A 32 -21.74 -22.28 4.94
N TYR A 33 -21.26 -21.46 5.86
CA TYR A 33 -20.86 -20.08 5.61
C TYR A 33 -19.43 -19.81 6.10
N PRO A 34 -18.60 -19.09 5.34
CA PRO A 34 -17.31 -18.64 5.84
C PRO A 34 -17.49 -17.61 6.96
N TYR A 35 -16.71 -17.77 8.03
CA TYR A 35 -16.64 -16.77 9.10
C TYR A 35 -15.61 -15.70 8.73
N ILE A 36 -16.08 -14.46 8.50
CA ILE A 36 -15.22 -13.34 8.12
C ILE A 36 -14.98 -12.45 9.34
N VAL A 37 -13.71 -12.14 9.61
CA VAL A 37 -13.32 -11.26 10.70
C VAL A 37 -12.35 -10.19 10.21
N PRO A 38 -12.68 -8.89 10.36
CA PRO A 38 -11.75 -7.80 10.10
C PRO A 38 -10.77 -7.64 11.24
N LEU A 39 -9.48 -7.54 10.93
CA LEU A 39 -8.41 -7.44 11.90
C LEU A 39 -7.38 -6.38 11.48
N ASN A 40 -6.81 -5.69 12.45
CA ASN A 40 -5.57 -4.99 12.26
C ASN A 40 -4.44 -6.00 12.04
N PHE A 41 -3.48 -5.66 11.20
CA PHE A 41 -2.41 -6.57 10.84
C PHE A 41 -1.08 -5.85 10.67
N GLY A 42 0.00 -6.59 10.70
CA GLY A 42 1.29 -6.20 10.17
C GLY A 42 1.84 -7.33 9.32
N PHE A 43 2.86 -7.07 8.53
CA PHE A 43 3.49 -8.14 7.76
C PHE A 43 4.99 -7.92 7.56
N GLN A 44 5.69 -9.02 7.36
CA GLN A 44 7.06 -9.04 6.86
C GLN A 44 7.17 -10.07 5.74
N VAL A 45 8.24 -9.97 4.96
CA VAL A 45 8.48 -10.90 3.85
C VAL A 45 9.50 -11.95 4.30
N GLU A 46 9.14 -13.21 4.21
CA GLU A 46 10.00 -14.36 4.48
C GLU A 46 10.04 -15.26 3.24
N LYS A 47 11.23 -15.62 2.76
CA LYS A 47 11.40 -16.48 1.57
C LYS A 47 10.52 -16.06 0.38
N ASP A 48 10.50 -14.76 0.10
CA ASP A 48 9.72 -14.13 -0.97
C ASP A 48 8.19 -14.13 -0.80
N MET A 49 7.63 -14.58 0.30
CA MET A 49 6.19 -14.52 0.57
C MET A 49 5.92 -13.70 1.83
N PRO A 50 4.81 -12.97 1.90
CA PRO A 50 4.44 -12.26 3.11
C PRO A 50 3.97 -13.24 4.18
N VAL A 51 4.30 -12.92 5.42
CA VAL A 51 3.73 -13.49 6.63
C VAL A 51 2.98 -12.39 7.34
N LEU A 52 1.68 -12.57 7.50
CA LEU A 52 0.79 -11.61 8.15
C LEU A 52 0.71 -11.93 9.65
N TYR A 53 0.75 -10.90 10.47
CA TYR A 53 0.67 -11.01 11.94
C TYR A 53 -0.57 -10.31 12.45
N PHE A 54 -1.25 -10.94 13.41
CA PHE A 54 -2.50 -10.49 13.98
C PHE A 54 -2.49 -10.66 15.50
N HIS A 55 -3.35 -9.89 16.17
CA HIS A 55 -3.56 -10.04 17.60
C HIS A 55 -5.05 -9.99 17.96
N GLY A 56 -5.38 -10.43 19.17
CA GLY A 56 -6.73 -10.36 19.70
C GLY A 56 -6.83 -10.84 21.14
N ALA A 57 -8.05 -10.93 21.64
CA ALA A 57 -8.32 -11.55 22.94
C ALA A 57 -7.93 -13.02 22.93
N LEU A 58 -7.74 -13.63 24.10
CA LEU A 58 -7.37 -15.05 24.23
C LEU A 58 -8.47 -16.02 23.80
N GLU A 59 -9.72 -15.57 23.77
CA GLU A 59 -10.89 -16.39 23.48
C GLU A 59 -11.70 -15.84 22.31
N GLY A 60 -12.50 -16.68 21.68
CA GLY A 60 -13.46 -16.31 20.65
C GLY A 60 -13.53 -17.32 19.51
N LYS A 61 -14.65 -17.29 18.80
CA LYS A 61 -15.00 -18.23 17.73
C LYS A 61 -13.90 -18.42 16.67
N LYS A 62 -13.13 -17.37 16.36
CA LYS A 62 -12.03 -17.48 15.38
C LYS A 62 -10.99 -18.53 15.79
N TYR A 63 -10.67 -18.65 17.08
CA TYR A 63 -9.66 -19.61 17.55
C TYR A 63 -10.17 -21.04 17.50
N GLU A 64 -11.46 -21.27 17.86
CA GLU A 64 -12.11 -22.57 17.72
C GLU A 64 -12.11 -23.05 16.26
N LEU A 65 -12.28 -22.11 15.31
CA LEU A 65 -12.26 -22.42 13.88
C LEU A 65 -10.83 -22.69 13.38
N ILE A 66 -9.85 -21.90 13.83
CA ILE A 66 -8.43 -22.09 13.49
C ILE A 66 -7.92 -23.44 14.01
N GLU A 67 -8.35 -23.87 15.21
CA GLU A 67 -7.99 -25.17 15.78
C GLU A 67 -8.54 -26.34 14.96
N LYS A 68 -9.76 -26.20 14.43
CA LYS A 68 -10.39 -27.23 13.58
C LYS A 68 -9.80 -27.25 12.16
N ASP A 69 -9.54 -26.10 11.58
CA ASP A 69 -8.98 -25.95 10.23
C ASP A 69 -8.20 -24.64 10.15
N ASN A 70 -6.89 -24.72 10.09
CA ASN A 70 -6.03 -23.56 10.09
C ASN A 70 -5.84 -22.89 8.71
N ARG A 71 -6.53 -23.40 7.68
CA ARG A 71 -6.55 -22.77 6.36
C ARG A 71 -7.38 -21.51 6.40
N ALA A 72 -6.88 -20.46 5.80
CA ALA A 72 -7.58 -19.19 5.70
C ALA A 72 -7.39 -18.53 4.34
N SER A 73 -8.41 -17.84 3.89
CA SER A 73 -8.29 -16.83 2.86
C SER A 73 -8.26 -15.45 3.50
N PHE A 74 -7.62 -14.50 2.84
CA PHE A 74 -7.63 -13.13 3.29
C PHE A 74 -7.90 -12.17 2.14
N GLU A 75 -8.43 -11.02 2.49
CA GLU A 75 -8.64 -9.90 1.59
C GLU A 75 -8.27 -8.59 2.31
N MET A 76 -7.68 -7.66 1.56
CA MET A 76 -7.46 -6.29 1.97
C MET A 76 -7.57 -5.35 0.79
N ASP A 77 -8.06 -4.15 1.03
CA ASP A 77 -8.34 -3.18 -0.02
C ASP A 77 -8.10 -1.75 0.46
N CYS A 78 -7.76 -0.88 -0.48
CA CYS A 78 -7.49 0.54 -0.21
C CYS A 78 -7.71 1.40 -1.44
N GLY A 79 -7.55 2.72 -1.30
CA GLY A 79 -7.53 3.66 -2.42
C GLY A 79 -8.87 3.82 -3.12
N HIS A 80 -9.99 3.69 -2.39
CA HIS A 80 -11.33 3.83 -2.95
C HIS A 80 -11.64 5.28 -3.31
N GLN A 81 -11.88 5.52 -4.61
CA GLN A 81 -12.27 6.83 -5.11
C GLN A 81 -13.34 6.68 -6.20
N LEU A 82 -14.49 7.30 -6.01
CA LEU A 82 -15.53 7.38 -7.05
C LEU A 82 -15.13 8.43 -8.09
N ILE A 83 -14.97 8.00 -9.33
CA ILE A 83 -14.68 8.86 -10.47
C ILE A 83 -15.95 9.05 -11.28
N LEU A 84 -16.34 10.29 -11.47
CA LEU A 84 -17.52 10.67 -12.24
C LEU A 84 -17.09 11.39 -13.52
N ASP A 85 -17.52 10.86 -14.66
CA ASP A 85 -17.44 11.54 -15.96
C ASP A 85 -18.85 12.04 -16.32
N ARG A 86 -19.16 13.26 -15.91
CA ARG A 86 -20.47 13.85 -16.12
C ARG A 86 -20.77 14.13 -17.59
N ALA A 87 -19.75 14.36 -18.41
CA ALA A 87 -19.91 14.67 -19.83
C ALA A 87 -20.38 13.45 -20.63
N GLN A 88 -19.92 12.25 -20.23
CA GLN A 88 -20.26 10.99 -20.89
C GLN A 88 -21.25 10.14 -20.08
N GLY A 89 -21.67 10.60 -18.89
CA GLY A 89 -22.56 9.86 -18.02
C GLY A 89 -21.96 8.58 -17.43
N ASN A 90 -20.63 8.48 -17.35
CA ASN A 90 -19.92 7.31 -16.85
C ASN A 90 -19.46 7.51 -15.40
N CYS A 91 -19.44 6.41 -14.66
CA CYS A 91 -18.83 6.38 -13.34
C CYS A 91 -17.94 5.15 -13.17
N ALA A 92 -16.95 5.26 -12.28
CA ALA A 92 -16.06 4.18 -11.95
C ALA A 92 -15.54 4.31 -10.52
N MET A 93 -15.39 3.17 -9.82
CA MET A 93 -14.66 3.13 -8.55
C MET A 93 -13.20 2.79 -8.82
N GLU A 94 -12.28 3.63 -8.38
CA GLU A 94 -10.87 3.29 -8.26
C GLU A 94 -10.65 2.50 -6.97
N PHE A 95 -9.73 1.56 -7.00
CA PHE A 95 -9.34 0.76 -5.84
C PHE A 95 -8.06 -0.03 -6.11
N GLU A 96 -7.43 -0.45 -5.03
CA GLU A 96 -6.39 -1.46 -5.02
C GLU A 96 -6.80 -2.55 -4.03
N SER A 97 -6.59 -3.82 -4.35
CA SER A 97 -6.92 -4.93 -3.47
C SER A 97 -5.94 -6.08 -3.61
N VAL A 98 -5.78 -6.83 -2.53
CA VAL A 98 -5.03 -8.08 -2.49
C VAL A 98 -5.90 -9.17 -1.89
N ILE A 99 -5.95 -10.31 -2.55
CA ILE A 99 -6.61 -11.52 -2.07
C ILE A 99 -5.58 -12.63 -2.06
N GLY A 100 -5.56 -13.41 -1.00
CA GLY A 100 -4.66 -14.56 -0.89
C GLY A 100 -5.19 -15.63 0.04
N GLN A 101 -4.39 -16.66 0.19
CA GLN A 101 -4.69 -17.80 1.06
C GLN A 101 -3.41 -18.34 1.68
N GLY A 102 -3.56 -19.07 2.78
CA GLY A 102 -2.46 -19.68 3.49
C GLY A 102 -2.92 -20.38 4.76
N HIS A 103 -1.97 -20.63 5.66
CA HIS A 103 -2.20 -21.33 6.92
C HIS A 103 -1.90 -20.44 8.12
N ILE A 104 -2.77 -20.52 9.12
CA ILE A 104 -2.63 -19.81 10.39
C ILE A 104 -1.86 -20.66 11.39
N GLU A 105 -0.96 -20.02 12.14
CA GLU A 105 -0.18 -20.59 13.23
C GLU A 105 -0.32 -19.70 14.46
N MET A 106 -0.70 -20.29 15.59
CA MET A 106 -0.67 -19.57 16.88
C MET A 106 0.78 -19.40 17.34
N LEU A 107 1.13 -18.24 17.87
CA LEU A 107 2.48 -17.95 18.34
C LEU A 107 2.61 -18.26 19.83
N ASN A 108 3.80 -18.76 20.22
CA ASN A 108 4.16 -18.95 21.62
C ASN A 108 4.54 -17.60 22.27
N GLU A 109 4.73 -17.60 23.60
CA GLU A 109 5.02 -16.37 24.37
C GLU A 109 6.30 -15.65 23.90
N GLU A 110 7.32 -16.39 23.50
CA GLU A 110 8.62 -15.86 23.08
C GLU A 110 8.52 -15.09 21.73
N GLU A 111 7.61 -15.52 20.84
CA GLU A 111 7.41 -14.93 19.52
C GLU A 111 6.49 -13.71 19.55
N LYS A 112 5.62 -13.56 20.56
CA LYS A 112 4.59 -12.52 20.62
C LYS A 112 5.15 -11.11 20.52
N TYR A 113 6.22 -10.80 21.25
CA TYR A 113 6.78 -9.46 21.32
C TYR A 113 7.23 -8.96 19.93
N GLU A 114 8.02 -9.79 19.22
CA GLU A 114 8.49 -9.42 17.89
C GLU A 114 7.35 -9.35 16.86
N ALA A 115 6.36 -10.22 16.95
CA ALA A 115 5.18 -10.17 16.11
C ALA A 115 4.36 -8.88 16.29
N LEU A 116 4.21 -8.42 17.55
CA LEU A 116 3.53 -7.16 17.85
C LEU A 116 4.31 -5.95 17.33
N LYS A 117 5.65 -5.98 17.33
CA LYS A 117 6.46 -4.94 16.66
C LYS A 117 6.19 -4.87 15.15
N VAL A 118 6.13 -6.03 14.48
CA VAL A 118 5.79 -6.08 13.05
C VAL A 118 4.42 -5.47 12.80
N LEU A 119 3.44 -5.75 13.68
CA LEU A 119 2.12 -5.16 13.59
C LEU A 119 2.16 -3.63 13.75
N MET A 120 2.87 -3.12 14.74
CA MET A 120 2.97 -1.66 14.95
C MET A 120 3.72 -0.94 13.83
N LYS A 121 4.67 -1.61 13.19
CA LYS A 121 5.36 -1.08 12.00
C LYS A 121 4.40 -0.77 10.85
N GLN A 122 3.37 -1.57 10.64
CA GLN A 122 2.32 -1.31 9.63
C GLN A 122 1.68 0.06 9.83
N TYR A 123 1.49 0.47 11.09
CA TYR A 123 0.87 1.74 11.48
C TYR A 123 1.88 2.86 11.76
N ARG A 124 3.17 2.68 11.39
CA ARG A 124 4.26 3.65 11.58
C ARG A 124 4.47 4.03 13.04
N ARG A 125 4.43 3.03 13.93
CA ARG A 125 4.61 3.16 15.38
C ARG A 125 5.65 2.16 15.88
N GLU A 126 6.83 2.13 15.25
CA GLU A 126 7.90 1.14 15.52
C GLU A 126 8.48 1.26 16.93
N ASP A 127 8.44 2.46 17.50
CA ASP A 127 8.95 2.81 18.83
C ASP A 127 7.90 2.71 19.94
N PHE A 128 6.73 2.08 19.66
CA PHE A 128 5.66 1.97 20.67
C PHE A 128 6.11 1.12 21.87
N PRO A 129 6.09 1.68 23.10
CA PRO A 129 6.47 0.95 24.30
C PRO A 129 5.33 0.02 24.74
N PHE A 130 5.49 -1.28 24.48
CA PHE A 130 4.50 -2.26 24.95
C PHE A 130 4.51 -2.40 26.47
N ASN A 131 3.32 -2.53 27.04
CA ASN A 131 3.18 -2.97 28.42
C ASN A 131 3.39 -4.50 28.48
N GLU A 132 4.55 -4.93 28.91
CA GLU A 132 4.93 -6.36 28.96
C GLU A 132 3.95 -7.23 29.77
N LYS A 133 3.25 -6.65 30.76
CA LYS A 133 2.26 -7.38 31.56
C LYS A 133 1.00 -7.76 30.77
N VAL A 134 0.73 -7.08 29.65
CA VAL A 134 -0.46 -7.32 28.81
C VAL A 134 -0.17 -8.29 27.68
N ILE A 135 1.08 -8.48 27.30
CA ILE A 135 1.47 -9.38 26.20
C ILE A 135 1.00 -10.81 26.43
N PRO A 136 1.17 -11.43 27.61
CA PRO A 136 0.67 -12.78 27.88
C PRO A 136 -0.85 -12.90 27.79
N MET A 137 -1.58 -11.80 28.03
CA MET A 137 -3.04 -11.74 27.95
C MET A 137 -3.57 -11.51 26.52
N THR A 138 -2.67 -11.48 25.54
CA THR A 138 -3.01 -11.24 24.13
C THR A 138 -2.71 -12.50 23.31
N ALA A 139 -3.69 -12.98 22.56
CA ALA A 139 -3.42 -14.01 21.56
C ALA A 139 -2.78 -13.34 20.33
N VAL A 140 -1.70 -13.93 19.88
CA VAL A 140 -0.99 -13.48 18.66
C VAL A 140 -0.86 -14.68 17.72
N PHE A 141 -1.13 -14.47 16.46
CA PHE A 141 -1.03 -15.52 15.45
C PHE A 141 -0.51 -14.93 14.12
N ARG A 142 0.02 -15.80 13.28
CA ARG A 142 0.48 -15.43 11.95
C ARG A 142 -0.24 -16.25 10.89
N LEU A 143 -0.40 -15.67 9.71
CA LEU A 143 -0.84 -16.37 8.51
C LEU A 143 0.33 -16.40 7.52
N ARG A 144 0.81 -17.59 7.20
CA ARG A 144 1.81 -17.82 6.17
C ARG A 144 1.12 -17.88 4.82
N VAL A 145 1.38 -16.89 3.98
CA VAL A 145 0.76 -16.78 2.66
C VAL A 145 1.38 -17.77 1.70
N GLU A 146 0.55 -18.59 1.06
CA GLU A 146 0.95 -19.56 0.04
C GLU A 146 0.74 -19.00 -1.36
N SER A 147 -0.34 -18.27 -1.55
CA SER A 147 -0.64 -17.63 -2.83
C SER A 147 -1.38 -16.32 -2.60
N MET A 148 -1.15 -15.36 -3.49
CA MET A 148 -1.85 -14.09 -3.49
C MET A 148 -1.99 -13.54 -4.90
N THR A 149 -2.99 -12.69 -5.10
CA THR A 149 -3.22 -11.93 -6.34
C THR A 149 -3.54 -10.50 -5.98
N GLY A 150 -2.97 -9.56 -6.73
CA GLY A 150 -3.26 -8.14 -6.62
C GLY A 150 -4.15 -7.66 -7.76
N LYS A 151 -4.99 -6.68 -7.46
CA LYS A 151 -5.85 -6.03 -8.45
C LYS A 151 -5.86 -4.53 -8.22
N ARG A 152 -5.71 -3.77 -9.30
CA ARG A 152 -5.72 -2.30 -9.27
C ARG A 152 -6.63 -1.76 -10.37
N ARG A 153 -7.43 -0.78 -10.04
CA ARG A 153 -8.12 0.06 -11.00
C ARG A 153 -7.84 1.51 -10.63
N THR A 154 -6.83 2.09 -11.26
CA THR A 154 -6.48 3.51 -11.14
C THR A 154 -6.46 4.11 -12.54
N LYS A 155 -6.89 5.35 -12.72
CA LYS A 155 -6.66 6.05 -13.99
C LYS A 155 -5.15 6.32 -14.16
N LYS A 156 -4.68 6.26 -15.41
CA LYS A 156 -3.28 6.58 -15.76
C LYS A 156 -2.87 7.97 -15.20
N SER A 157 -3.80 8.94 -15.21
CA SER A 157 -3.63 10.28 -14.64
C SER A 157 -3.38 10.31 -13.13
N ASN A 158 -3.80 9.29 -12.36
CA ASN A 158 -3.57 9.29 -10.91
C ASN A 158 -2.12 8.94 -10.54
N LYS A 159 -1.44 8.09 -11.31
CA LYS A 159 -0.01 7.82 -11.09
C LYS A 159 0.82 9.09 -11.25
N LEU A 160 0.59 9.84 -12.34
CA LEU A 160 1.23 11.13 -12.57
C LEU A 160 1.00 12.09 -11.41
N LYS A 161 -0.27 12.23 -10.98
CA LYS A 161 -0.64 13.11 -9.86
C LYS A 161 0.03 12.68 -8.54
N ILE A 162 0.08 11.39 -8.24
CA ILE A 162 0.76 10.87 -7.03
C ILE A 162 2.25 11.21 -7.08
N HIS A 163 2.92 10.95 -8.21
CA HIS A 163 4.34 11.27 -8.37
C HIS A 163 4.61 12.77 -8.28
N ALA A 164 3.77 13.61 -8.90
CA ALA A 164 3.87 15.06 -8.79
C ALA A 164 3.65 15.54 -7.35
N THR A 165 2.65 14.99 -6.63
CA THR A 165 2.40 15.32 -5.23
C THR A 165 3.59 14.95 -4.33
N ASN A 166 4.16 13.77 -4.50
CA ASN A 166 5.33 13.33 -3.73
C ASN A 166 6.57 14.20 -4.01
N ALA A 167 6.66 14.77 -5.22
CA ALA A 167 7.76 15.67 -5.57
C ALA A 167 7.71 17.02 -4.83
N ILE A 168 6.55 17.42 -4.30
CA ILE A 168 6.38 18.67 -3.54
C ILE A 168 7.33 18.73 -2.32
N ASP A 169 7.61 17.59 -1.70
CA ASP A 169 8.49 17.53 -0.52
C ASP A 169 9.92 17.97 -0.82
N ASN A 170 10.36 17.86 -2.07
CA ASN A 170 11.68 18.29 -2.55
C ASN A 170 11.74 19.75 -2.99
N ALA A 171 10.62 20.48 -2.94
CA ALA A 171 10.55 21.86 -3.39
C ALA A 171 11.32 22.81 -2.46
N TYR A 172 12.12 23.71 -3.05
CA TYR A 172 12.80 24.78 -2.34
C TYR A 172 12.13 26.11 -2.65
N ALA A 173 11.24 26.56 -1.78
CA ALA A 173 10.42 27.75 -1.96
C ALA A 173 10.49 28.70 -0.73
N PRO A 174 11.69 29.24 -0.40
CA PRO A 174 11.86 30.05 0.83
C PRO A 174 11.26 31.46 0.72
N TYR A 175 10.93 31.93 -0.47
CA TYR A 175 10.43 33.29 -0.67
C TYR A 175 8.91 33.34 -0.79
N SER A 176 8.32 32.45 -1.60
CA SER A 176 6.86 32.41 -1.81
C SER A 176 6.14 31.50 -0.81
N ASN A 177 6.84 30.56 -0.19
CA ASN A 177 6.28 29.42 0.56
C ASN A 177 5.31 28.56 -0.28
N PHE A 178 5.33 28.70 -1.62
CA PHE A 178 4.47 27.97 -2.52
C PHE A 178 5.24 26.81 -3.17
N LYS A 179 5.05 25.61 -2.65
CA LYS A 179 5.71 24.41 -3.12
C LYS A 179 4.92 23.75 -4.25
N VAL A 180 5.59 23.44 -5.36
CA VAL A 180 5.04 22.78 -6.55
C VAL A 180 5.84 21.54 -6.89
N GLY A 181 5.13 20.47 -7.25
CA GLY A 181 5.71 19.24 -7.79
C GLY A 181 5.14 18.96 -9.17
N ALA A 182 5.96 18.44 -10.07
CA ALA A 182 5.55 18.00 -11.41
C ALA A 182 6.03 16.59 -11.70
N CYS A 183 5.34 15.90 -12.61
CA CYS A 183 5.70 14.56 -13.07
C CYS A 183 5.46 14.43 -14.57
N ILE A 184 6.39 13.77 -15.25
CA ILE A 184 6.32 13.39 -16.67
C ILE A 184 6.30 11.85 -16.74
N GLU A 185 5.38 11.29 -17.52
CA GLU A 185 5.42 9.90 -17.95
C GLU A 185 6.18 9.79 -19.27
N LEU A 186 7.17 8.92 -19.32
CA LEU A 186 7.97 8.66 -20.49
C LEU A 186 7.34 7.55 -21.35
N ALA A 187 7.74 7.47 -22.62
CA ALA A 187 7.23 6.49 -23.57
C ALA A 187 7.44 5.02 -23.14
N ASP A 188 8.44 4.76 -22.30
CA ASP A 188 8.74 3.44 -21.71
C ASP A 188 7.96 3.15 -20.41
N GLY A 189 7.08 4.07 -20.00
CA GLY A 189 6.27 3.95 -18.77
C GLY A 189 6.98 4.37 -17.49
N GLN A 190 8.22 4.87 -17.56
CA GLN A 190 8.90 5.45 -16.40
C GLN A 190 8.35 6.84 -16.06
N TYR A 191 8.55 7.26 -14.80
CA TYR A 191 8.14 8.56 -14.30
C TYR A 191 9.36 9.39 -13.91
N ILE A 192 9.39 10.66 -14.35
CA ILE A 192 10.39 11.64 -13.94
C ILE A 192 9.69 12.78 -13.24
N THR A 193 10.14 13.10 -12.03
CA THR A 193 9.58 14.15 -11.20
C THR A 193 10.48 15.38 -11.19
N GLY A 194 9.86 16.54 -10.93
CA GLY A 194 10.54 17.80 -10.71
C GLY A 194 9.84 18.60 -9.62
N SER A 195 10.57 19.51 -9.00
CA SER A 195 10.06 20.43 -7.97
C SER A 195 10.50 21.84 -8.29
N ASN A 196 9.76 22.84 -7.82
CA ASN A 196 10.21 24.22 -7.99
C ASN A 196 11.40 24.53 -7.07
N VAL A 197 12.30 25.33 -7.59
CA VAL A 197 13.49 25.83 -6.88
C VAL A 197 13.54 27.34 -7.05
N GLU A 198 13.37 28.06 -5.95
CA GLU A 198 13.44 29.53 -5.93
C GLU A 198 14.85 30.01 -5.70
N ASN A 199 15.17 31.16 -6.30
CA ASN A 199 16.43 31.86 -6.15
C ASN A 199 16.15 33.34 -5.83
N ALA A 200 17.01 33.98 -5.04
CA ALA A 200 16.93 35.40 -4.76
C ALA A 200 16.96 36.25 -6.06
N SER A 201 17.65 35.78 -7.09
CA SER A 201 17.54 36.32 -8.44
C SER A 201 16.41 35.59 -9.18
N TYR A 202 15.28 36.27 -9.35
CA TYR A 202 14.06 35.68 -9.91
C TYR A 202 14.29 34.98 -11.26
N GLY A 203 15.14 35.50 -12.10
CA GLY A 203 15.50 34.91 -13.41
C GLY A 203 16.20 33.54 -13.32
N LEU A 204 16.74 33.19 -12.15
CA LEU A 204 17.39 31.89 -11.90
C LEU A 204 16.45 30.88 -11.21
N SER A 205 15.24 31.29 -10.84
CA SER A 205 14.23 30.39 -10.31
C SER A 205 13.75 29.43 -11.39
N ASN A 206 13.44 28.18 -10.97
CA ASN A 206 12.99 27.14 -11.87
C ASN A 206 11.66 26.57 -11.41
N CYS A 207 10.69 26.46 -12.31
CA CYS A 207 9.40 25.82 -11.99
C CYS A 207 9.53 24.29 -11.98
N ALA A 208 8.59 23.62 -11.35
CA ALA A 208 8.60 22.17 -11.19
C ALA A 208 8.59 21.44 -12.54
N GLU A 209 7.82 21.95 -13.51
CA GLU A 209 7.71 21.38 -14.85
C GLU A 209 9.06 21.44 -15.60
N ARG A 210 9.74 22.58 -15.54
CA ARG A 210 11.08 22.70 -16.13
C ARG A 210 12.07 21.75 -15.47
N SER A 211 12.02 21.63 -14.15
CA SER A 211 12.88 20.70 -13.41
C SER A 211 12.66 19.25 -13.88
N ALA A 212 11.43 18.82 -14.07
CA ALA A 212 11.10 17.50 -14.58
C ALA A 212 11.60 17.30 -16.02
N ILE A 213 11.37 18.28 -16.91
CA ILE A 213 11.82 18.25 -18.32
C ILE A 213 13.36 18.18 -18.38
N PHE A 214 14.05 19.02 -17.65
CA PHE A 214 15.52 19.03 -17.63
C PHE A 214 16.08 17.71 -17.11
N ALA A 215 15.46 17.13 -16.07
CA ALA A 215 15.84 15.82 -15.57
C ALA A 215 15.63 14.70 -16.61
N ALA A 216 14.54 14.75 -17.39
CA ALA A 216 14.29 13.82 -18.49
C ALA A 216 15.36 13.93 -19.58
N TYR A 217 15.63 15.14 -20.03
CA TYR A 217 16.65 15.39 -21.05
C TYR A 217 18.05 15.01 -20.59
N SER A 218 18.39 15.25 -19.33
CA SER A 218 19.69 14.86 -18.76
C SER A 218 19.89 13.34 -18.74
N LYS A 219 18.81 12.57 -18.67
CA LYS A 219 18.81 11.10 -18.75
C LYS A 219 18.75 10.56 -20.18
N GLY A 220 18.72 11.42 -21.19
CA GLY A 220 18.72 11.03 -22.59
C GLY A 220 17.33 10.88 -23.24
N TYR A 221 16.25 11.10 -22.50
CA TYR A 221 14.90 11.06 -23.08
C TYR A 221 14.62 12.27 -23.96
N ARG A 222 13.86 12.07 -25.05
CA ARG A 222 13.58 13.10 -26.08
C ARG A 222 12.11 13.16 -26.47
N LYS A 223 11.28 12.21 -26.03
CA LYS A 223 9.83 12.15 -26.24
C LYS A 223 9.12 11.89 -24.92
N GLU A 224 8.13 12.69 -24.63
CA GLU A 224 7.27 12.63 -23.45
C GLU A 224 5.84 12.30 -23.90
N GLU A 225 5.13 11.44 -23.19
CA GLU A 225 3.73 11.12 -23.51
C GLU A 225 2.78 12.07 -22.80
N THR A 226 3.02 12.39 -21.51
CA THR A 226 2.12 13.21 -20.69
C THR A 226 2.88 13.93 -19.58
N CYS A 227 2.54 15.20 -19.32
CA CYS A 227 3.02 15.99 -18.19
C CYS A 227 1.85 16.34 -17.26
N CYS A 228 2.09 16.29 -15.93
CA CYS A 228 1.14 16.71 -14.90
C CYS A 228 1.86 17.55 -13.82
N SER A 229 1.28 18.70 -13.49
CA SER A 229 1.72 19.61 -12.42
C SER A 229 0.58 19.94 -11.45
#